data_b52a55886e1f270ceeb90bfbb75563bd
#
_entry.id   b52a55886e1f270ceeb90bfbb75563bd
#
_cell.length_a   1.000
_cell.length_b   1.000
_cell.length_c   1.000
_cell.angle_alpha   90.00
_cell.angle_beta   90.00
_cell.angle_gamma   90.00
#
_symmetry.space_group_name_H-M   'P 1'
#
loop_
_entity.id
_entity.type
_entity.pdbx_description
1 polymer ?
#
loop_
_entity_poly.entity_id
_entity_poly.type
_entity_poly.pdbx_seq_one_letter_code
_entity_poly.pdbx_strand_id
1 'polypeptide(L)'
;MAFLRADRKLIAWSVAYVVSQANIARLLGPVGVKLLKTQTAPSARAYRAVLDGMDAGEIARYRSHFYPDFVHPVIYATALRVGARRLDELTPLSPATKRMLLAAPVAAAAGDYVENVAGLYLLDHRDRISDTTVRAATAVSTTKWVLGLGAFAYLVQGFVRVWARH
;
A
#
# COMPACT_ATOMS: atom_id res chain seq x y z
N MET A 1 -12.64 13.87 27.54
CA MET A 1 -11.81 12.62 27.56
C MET A 1 -11.99 11.71 26.35
N ALA A 2 -13.18 11.55 25.77
CA ALA A 2 -13.39 10.71 24.57
C ALA A 2 -12.65 11.23 23.33
N PHE A 3 -12.64 12.52 23.12
CA PHE A 3 -11.92 13.20 22.03
C PHE A 3 -10.42 12.87 22.04
N LEU A 4 -9.76 13.02 23.18
CA LEU A 4 -8.33 12.75 23.33
C LEU A 4 -7.95 11.26 23.08
N ARG A 5 -8.85 10.30 23.33
CA ARG A 5 -8.60 8.87 23.06
C ARG A 5 -8.66 8.54 21.57
N ALA A 6 -9.63 9.12 20.86
CA ALA A 6 -9.75 8.93 19.41
C ALA A 6 -8.56 9.55 18.68
N ASP A 7 -8.14 10.76 19.06
CA ASP A 7 -6.99 11.43 18.48
C ASP A 7 -5.67 10.70 18.80
N ARG A 8 -5.49 10.17 20.00
CA ARG A 8 -4.33 9.33 20.35
C ARG A 8 -4.25 8.07 19.49
N LYS A 9 -5.39 7.39 19.22
CA LYS A 9 -5.41 6.24 18.32
C LYS A 9 -5.03 6.63 16.90
N LEU A 10 -5.58 7.73 16.39
CA LEU A 10 -5.23 8.21 15.05
C LEU A 10 -3.74 8.55 14.96
N ILE A 11 -3.20 9.29 15.91
CA ILE A 11 -1.77 9.64 15.96
C ILE A 11 -0.90 8.37 16.01
N ALA A 12 -1.22 7.45 16.92
CA ALA A 12 -0.43 6.22 17.08
C ALA A 12 -0.38 5.38 15.79
N TRP A 13 -1.52 5.18 15.11
CA TRP A 13 -1.56 4.44 13.86
C TRP A 13 -0.93 5.21 12.69
N SER A 14 -1.05 6.54 12.67
CA SER A 14 -0.37 7.38 11.66
C SER A 14 1.15 7.32 11.83
N VAL A 15 1.65 7.38 13.06
CA VAL A 15 3.09 7.21 13.36
C VAL A 15 3.55 5.81 12.96
N ALA A 16 2.82 4.76 13.33
CA ALA A 16 3.14 3.38 12.94
C ALA A 16 3.20 3.23 11.40
N TYR A 17 2.26 3.86 10.68
CA TYR A 17 2.27 3.88 9.22
C TYR A 17 3.52 4.57 8.67
N VAL A 18 3.84 5.77 9.14
CA VAL A 18 5.02 6.52 8.68
C VAL A 18 6.32 5.75 8.95
N VAL A 19 6.46 5.17 10.14
CA VAL A 19 7.64 4.37 10.51
C VAL A 19 7.74 3.12 9.63
N SER A 20 6.64 2.40 9.42
CA SER A 20 6.61 1.22 8.56
C SER A 20 6.95 1.56 7.11
N GLN A 21 6.34 2.63 6.56
CA GLN A 21 6.63 3.11 5.21
C GLN A 21 8.09 3.53 5.04
N ALA A 22 8.64 4.28 6.01
CA ALA A 22 10.04 4.70 6.00
C ALA A 22 11.00 3.50 6.05
N ASN A 23 10.66 2.45 6.82
CA ASN A 23 11.45 1.23 6.86
C ASN A 23 11.48 0.51 5.51
N ILE A 24 10.32 0.36 4.82
CA ILE A 24 10.26 -0.24 3.48
C ILE A 24 11.04 0.60 2.48
N ALA A 25 10.86 1.92 2.49
CA ALA A 25 11.60 2.83 1.62
C ALA A 25 13.11 2.72 1.83
N ARG A 26 13.57 2.62 3.09
CA ARG A 26 14.98 2.43 3.45
C ARG A 26 15.53 1.09 2.94
N LEU A 27 14.77 0.01 3.07
CA LEU A 27 15.19 -1.32 2.60
C LEU A 27 15.29 -1.36 1.08
N LEU A 28 14.33 -0.80 0.38
CA LEU A 28 14.34 -0.71 -1.07
C LEU A 28 15.47 0.21 -1.57
N GLY A 29 15.66 1.37 -0.94
CA GLY A 29 16.64 2.35 -1.41
C GLY A 29 16.48 2.63 -2.91
N PRO A 30 17.55 2.53 -3.72
CA PRO A 30 17.50 2.80 -5.16
C PRO A 30 16.64 1.80 -5.94
N VAL A 31 16.35 0.62 -5.37
CA VAL A 31 15.54 -0.43 -6.03
C VAL A 31 14.05 -0.08 -6.04
N GLY A 32 13.60 0.90 -5.26
CA GLY A 32 12.18 1.30 -5.21
C GLY A 32 11.60 1.68 -6.57
N VAL A 33 12.38 2.32 -7.45
CA VAL A 33 11.96 2.63 -8.81
C VAL A 33 11.80 1.35 -9.65
N LYS A 34 12.66 0.34 -9.44
CA LYS A 34 12.58 -0.95 -10.12
C LYS A 34 11.36 -1.74 -9.65
N LEU A 35 11.03 -1.68 -8.34
CA LEU A 35 9.78 -2.23 -7.80
C LEU A 35 8.56 -1.61 -8.51
N LEU A 36 8.48 -0.30 -8.60
CA LEU A 36 7.35 0.36 -9.28
C LEU A 36 7.24 -0.08 -10.74
N LYS A 37 8.38 -0.25 -11.44
CA LYS A 37 8.40 -0.75 -12.82
C LYS A 37 7.90 -2.20 -12.93
N THR A 38 8.15 -3.07 -11.96
CA THR A 38 7.59 -4.43 -11.96
C THR A 38 6.09 -4.42 -11.69
N GLN A 39 5.62 -3.58 -10.78
CA GLN A 39 4.19 -3.42 -10.45
C GLN A 39 3.35 -2.86 -11.62
N THR A 40 3.97 -2.12 -12.52
CA THR A 40 3.31 -1.49 -13.67
C THR A 40 3.75 -2.10 -15.01
N ALA A 41 4.42 -3.24 -15.01
CA ALA A 41 4.93 -3.86 -16.21
C ALA A 41 3.79 -4.27 -17.17
N PRO A 42 3.83 -3.90 -18.46
CA PRO A 42 2.77 -4.22 -19.40
C PRO A 42 2.86 -5.64 -19.95
N SER A 43 4.02 -6.31 -19.79
CA SER A 43 4.30 -7.63 -20.36
C SER A 43 5.37 -8.39 -19.59
N ALA A 44 5.43 -9.71 -19.80
CA ALA A 44 6.48 -10.58 -19.28
C ALA A 44 7.89 -10.11 -19.69
N ARG A 45 8.05 -9.66 -20.93
CA ARG A 45 9.32 -9.11 -21.43
C ARG A 45 9.75 -7.88 -20.61
N ALA A 46 8.84 -6.94 -20.37
CA ALA A 46 9.14 -5.75 -19.59
C ALA A 46 9.47 -6.09 -18.13
N TYR A 47 8.72 -7.00 -17.52
CA TYR A 47 8.94 -7.47 -16.15
C TYR A 47 10.32 -8.14 -16.01
N ARG A 48 10.66 -9.09 -16.92
CA ARG A 48 11.96 -9.75 -16.92
C ARG A 48 13.10 -8.75 -17.11
N ALA A 49 12.97 -7.82 -18.05
CA ALA A 49 13.99 -6.80 -18.28
C ALA A 49 14.32 -5.97 -17.03
N VAL A 50 13.33 -5.71 -16.18
CA VAL A 50 13.59 -5.04 -14.89
C VAL A 50 14.38 -5.93 -13.94
N LEU A 51 14.04 -7.23 -13.83
CA LEU A 51 14.74 -8.16 -12.96
C LEU A 51 16.17 -8.45 -13.46
N ASP A 52 16.34 -8.60 -14.77
CA ASP A 52 17.63 -8.89 -15.40
C ASP A 52 18.59 -7.69 -15.33
N GLY A 53 18.04 -6.48 -15.22
CA GLY A 53 18.80 -5.25 -14.97
C GLY A 53 19.14 -5.00 -13.50
N MET A 54 18.89 -5.95 -12.59
CA MET A 54 19.27 -5.88 -11.17
C MET A 54 20.54 -6.73 -10.95
N ASP A 55 21.51 -6.17 -10.23
CA ASP A 55 22.61 -6.94 -9.70
C ASP A 55 22.21 -7.81 -8.50
N ALA A 56 23.13 -8.64 -8.01
CA ALA A 56 22.85 -9.55 -6.90
C ALA A 56 22.47 -8.80 -5.59
N GLY A 57 23.07 -7.64 -5.34
CA GLY A 57 22.77 -6.81 -4.17
C GLY A 57 21.38 -6.17 -4.30
N GLU A 58 21.01 -5.73 -5.49
CA GLU A 58 19.67 -5.19 -5.78
C GLU A 58 18.59 -6.25 -5.67
N ILE A 59 18.84 -7.47 -6.18
CA ILE A 59 17.93 -8.62 -6.01
C ILE A 59 17.75 -8.96 -4.53
N ALA A 60 18.82 -8.96 -3.73
CA ALA A 60 18.74 -9.21 -2.30
C ALA A 60 17.90 -8.13 -1.59
N ARG A 61 18.06 -6.85 -1.94
CA ARG A 61 17.23 -5.75 -1.44
C ARG A 61 15.78 -5.88 -1.87
N TYR A 62 15.56 -6.18 -3.15
CA TYR A 62 14.22 -6.40 -3.70
C TYR A 62 13.51 -7.55 -2.98
N ARG A 63 14.23 -8.65 -2.67
CA ARG A 63 13.69 -9.75 -1.87
C ARG A 63 13.40 -9.35 -0.41
N SER A 64 14.33 -8.65 0.22
CA SER A 64 14.24 -8.35 1.66
C SER A 64 13.08 -7.43 2.02
N HIS A 65 12.62 -6.57 1.09
CA HIS A 65 11.51 -5.67 1.38
C HIS A 65 10.17 -6.41 1.56
N PHE A 66 9.97 -7.57 0.92
CA PHE A 66 8.73 -8.32 1.05
C PHE A 66 8.43 -8.76 2.48
N TYR A 67 9.46 -9.04 3.30
CA TYR A 67 9.24 -9.51 4.67
C TYR A 67 8.52 -8.50 5.56
N PRO A 68 8.99 -7.25 5.73
CA PRO A 68 8.24 -6.24 6.46
C PRO A 68 6.96 -5.84 5.72
N ASP A 69 6.93 -6.00 4.40
CA ASP A 69 5.75 -5.69 3.59
C ASP A 69 4.60 -6.70 3.77
N PHE A 70 4.80 -7.82 4.45
CA PHE A 70 3.69 -8.64 4.97
C PHE A 70 3.01 -8.03 6.21
N VAL A 71 3.67 -7.12 6.92
CA VAL A 71 3.09 -6.45 8.09
C VAL A 71 2.51 -5.08 7.73
N HIS A 72 3.15 -4.38 6.80
CA HIS A 72 2.77 -3.04 6.38
C HIS A 72 1.30 -2.87 5.96
N PRO A 73 0.69 -3.81 5.20
CA PRO A 73 -0.72 -3.71 4.80
C PRO A 73 -1.70 -3.66 5.97
N VAL A 74 -1.42 -4.40 7.04
CA VAL A 74 -2.24 -4.35 8.26
C VAL A 74 -2.14 -2.98 8.92
N ILE A 75 -0.94 -2.42 8.96
CA ILE A 75 -0.67 -1.12 9.59
C ILE A 75 -1.40 -0.01 8.83
N TYR A 76 -1.20 0.12 7.51
CA TYR A 76 -1.84 1.19 6.76
C TYR A 76 -3.36 1.04 6.68
N ALA A 77 -3.86 -0.19 6.49
CA ALA A 77 -5.30 -0.42 6.46
C ALA A 77 -5.95 -0.04 7.80
N THR A 78 -5.29 -0.33 8.93
CA THR A 78 -5.77 0.06 10.25
C THR A 78 -5.73 1.57 10.42
N ALA A 79 -4.62 2.23 10.03
CA ALA A 79 -4.47 3.68 10.10
C ALA A 79 -5.58 4.40 9.32
N LEU A 80 -5.82 4.00 8.06
CA LEU A 80 -6.86 4.58 7.21
C LEU A 80 -8.26 4.36 7.78
N ARG A 81 -8.56 3.17 8.32
CA ARG A 81 -9.86 2.87 8.94
C ARG A 81 -10.08 3.65 10.24
N VAL A 82 -9.03 3.84 11.04
CA VAL A 82 -9.09 4.71 12.23
C VAL A 82 -9.35 6.16 11.80
N GLY A 83 -8.63 6.63 10.77
CA GLY A 83 -8.86 7.93 10.17
C GLY A 83 -10.31 8.12 9.68
N ALA A 84 -10.84 7.12 8.96
CA ALA A 84 -12.22 7.16 8.44
C ALA A 84 -13.27 7.27 9.56
N ARG A 85 -13.09 6.51 10.64
CA ARG A 85 -13.98 6.60 11.83
C ARG A 85 -13.87 7.96 12.49
N ARG A 86 -12.63 8.47 12.63
CA ARG A 86 -12.42 9.77 13.25
C ARG A 86 -13.00 10.91 12.41
N LEU A 87 -12.85 10.87 11.11
CA LEU A 87 -13.45 11.85 10.20
C LEU A 87 -14.99 11.83 10.30
N ASP A 88 -15.59 10.65 10.37
CA ASP A 88 -17.05 10.48 10.53
C ASP A 88 -17.58 11.05 11.87
N GLU A 89 -16.77 10.95 12.94
CA GLU A 89 -17.10 11.59 14.25
C GLU A 89 -17.03 13.12 14.19
N LEU A 90 -16.12 13.68 13.40
CA LEU A 90 -15.93 15.13 13.26
C LEU A 90 -16.89 15.76 12.25
N THR A 91 -17.23 15.03 11.21
CA THR A 91 -18.18 15.46 10.17
C THR A 91 -18.88 14.23 9.60
N PRO A 92 -20.19 14.07 9.86
CA PRO A 92 -20.93 12.88 9.47
C PRO A 92 -20.79 12.57 7.97
N LEU A 93 -20.33 11.37 7.67
CA LEU A 93 -20.19 10.88 6.30
C LEU A 93 -21.49 10.17 5.85
N SER A 94 -21.74 10.19 4.55
CA SER A 94 -22.82 9.35 4.01
C SER A 94 -22.55 7.86 4.30
N PRO A 95 -23.58 7.02 4.51
CA PRO A 95 -23.39 5.59 4.76
C PRO A 95 -22.58 4.86 3.66
N ALA A 96 -22.71 5.30 2.41
CA ALA A 96 -21.94 4.76 1.28
C ALA A 96 -20.46 5.13 1.38
N THR A 97 -20.15 6.41 1.62
CA THR A 97 -18.77 6.90 1.79
C THR A 97 -18.09 6.22 2.96
N LYS A 98 -18.77 6.13 4.09
CA LYS A 98 -18.24 5.44 5.28
C LYS A 98 -17.90 3.97 5.00
N ARG A 99 -18.82 3.23 4.35
CA ARG A 99 -18.57 1.84 3.95
C ARG A 99 -17.38 1.73 3.02
N MET A 100 -17.30 2.59 2.00
CA MET A 100 -16.17 2.62 1.06
C MET A 100 -14.83 2.85 1.78
N LEU A 101 -14.75 3.87 2.64
CA LEU A 101 -13.52 4.21 3.39
C LEU A 101 -13.11 3.13 4.40
N LEU A 102 -14.04 2.31 4.87
CA LEU A 102 -13.73 1.19 5.75
C LEU A 102 -13.35 -0.09 4.97
N ALA A 103 -13.87 -0.29 3.75
CA ALA A 103 -13.64 -1.48 2.95
C ALA A 103 -12.42 -1.35 2.02
N ALA A 104 -12.25 -0.20 1.36
CA ALA A 104 -11.17 0.01 0.38
C ALA A 104 -9.77 -0.25 0.94
N PRO A 105 -9.40 0.21 2.16
CA PRO A 105 -8.08 -0.11 2.71
C PRO A 105 -7.87 -1.61 2.98
N VAL A 106 -8.93 -2.34 3.31
CA VAL A 106 -8.84 -3.80 3.52
C VAL A 106 -8.64 -4.53 2.20
N ALA A 107 -9.38 -4.13 1.16
CA ALA A 107 -9.21 -4.68 -0.18
C ALA A 107 -7.82 -4.35 -0.76
N ALA A 108 -7.31 -3.13 -0.52
CA ALA A 108 -5.95 -2.76 -0.90
C ALA A 108 -4.92 -3.65 -0.18
N ALA A 109 -5.06 -3.86 1.13
CA ALA A 109 -4.17 -4.72 1.92
C ALA A 109 -4.20 -6.18 1.44
N ALA A 110 -5.37 -6.70 1.06
CA ALA A 110 -5.47 -8.02 0.46
C ALA A 110 -4.73 -8.10 -0.89
N GLY A 111 -4.80 -7.03 -1.69
CA GLY A 111 -4.03 -6.91 -2.93
C GLY A 111 -2.51 -6.93 -2.68
N ASP A 112 -2.02 -6.27 -1.61
CA ASP A 112 -0.61 -6.31 -1.24
C ASP A 112 -0.16 -7.74 -0.89
N TYR A 113 -0.96 -8.50 -0.14
CA TYR A 113 -0.62 -9.90 0.14
C TYR A 113 -0.49 -10.73 -1.13
N VAL A 114 -1.44 -10.58 -2.06
CA VAL A 114 -1.38 -11.27 -3.37
C VAL A 114 -0.12 -10.86 -4.13
N GLU A 115 0.20 -9.56 -4.15
CA GLU A 115 1.38 -9.04 -4.83
C GLU A 115 2.68 -9.55 -4.19
N ASN A 116 2.78 -9.55 -2.86
CA ASN A 116 3.98 -10.01 -2.16
C ASN A 116 4.25 -11.50 -2.40
N VAL A 117 3.19 -12.33 -2.33
CA VAL A 117 3.31 -13.75 -2.64
C VAL A 117 3.69 -13.97 -4.11
N ALA A 118 3.02 -13.29 -5.04
CA ALA A 118 3.32 -13.39 -6.46
C ALA A 118 4.72 -12.87 -6.78
N GLY A 119 5.14 -11.75 -6.19
CA GLY A 119 6.46 -11.16 -6.38
C GLY A 119 7.58 -12.09 -5.93
N LEU A 120 7.47 -12.67 -4.73
CA LEU A 120 8.43 -13.68 -4.25
C LEU A 120 8.46 -14.91 -5.15
N TYR A 121 7.27 -15.43 -5.52
CA TYR A 121 7.18 -16.58 -6.40
C TYR A 121 7.84 -16.34 -7.77
N LEU A 122 7.55 -15.22 -8.42
CA LEU A 122 8.11 -14.87 -9.72
C LEU A 122 9.61 -14.57 -9.65
N LEU A 123 10.11 -14.08 -8.53
CA LEU A 123 11.53 -13.87 -8.30
C LEU A 123 12.30 -15.21 -8.29
N ASP A 124 11.68 -16.26 -7.72
CA ASP A 124 12.27 -17.59 -7.63
C ASP A 124 12.02 -18.46 -8.86
N HIS A 125 10.95 -18.18 -9.61
CA HIS A 125 10.50 -18.98 -10.76
C HIS A 125 10.42 -18.11 -12.02
N ARG A 126 11.57 -17.59 -12.49
CA ARG A 126 11.62 -16.67 -13.64
C ARG A 126 11.10 -17.29 -14.94
N ASP A 127 11.14 -18.62 -15.05
CA ASP A 127 10.55 -19.41 -16.14
C ASP A 127 9.01 -19.29 -16.18
N ARG A 128 8.39 -19.05 -15.05
CA ARG A 128 6.93 -18.90 -14.90
C ARG A 128 6.39 -17.50 -15.19
N ILE A 129 7.27 -16.53 -15.48
CA ILE A 129 6.85 -15.17 -15.84
C ILE A 129 6.22 -15.22 -17.25
N SER A 130 4.90 -15.08 -17.32
CA SER A 130 4.11 -15.03 -18.55
C SER A 130 3.36 -13.70 -18.65
N ASP A 131 2.90 -13.33 -19.84
CA ASP A 131 2.10 -12.11 -20.03
C ASP A 131 0.80 -12.15 -19.20
N THR A 132 0.17 -13.32 -19.09
CA THR A 132 -1.03 -13.49 -18.27
C THR A 132 -0.74 -13.23 -16.80
N THR A 133 0.34 -13.82 -16.27
CA THR A 133 0.73 -13.65 -14.86
C THR A 133 1.08 -12.20 -14.57
N VAL A 134 1.86 -11.55 -15.47
CA VAL A 134 2.25 -10.15 -15.28
C VAL A 134 1.05 -9.21 -15.35
N ARG A 135 0.14 -9.37 -16.32
CA ARG A 135 -1.08 -8.57 -16.42
C ARG A 135 -1.96 -8.72 -15.20
N ALA A 136 -2.12 -9.94 -14.68
CA ALA A 136 -2.88 -10.18 -13.46
C ALA A 136 -2.23 -9.47 -12.24
N ALA A 137 -0.90 -9.60 -12.07
CA ALA A 137 -0.16 -8.91 -11.03
C ALA A 137 -0.28 -7.38 -11.14
N THR A 138 -0.10 -6.82 -12.34
CA THR A 138 -0.25 -5.37 -12.60
C THR A 138 -1.68 -4.89 -12.31
N ALA A 139 -2.70 -5.66 -12.65
CA ALA A 139 -4.08 -5.32 -12.33
C ALA A 139 -4.33 -5.27 -10.80
N VAL A 140 -3.79 -6.25 -10.06
CA VAL A 140 -3.84 -6.26 -8.59
C VAL A 140 -3.12 -5.03 -8.03
N SER A 141 -1.88 -4.77 -8.48
CA SER A 141 -1.08 -3.62 -8.05
C SER A 141 -1.79 -2.29 -8.32
N THR A 142 -2.32 -2.10 -9.53
CA THR A 142 -3.07 -0.89 -9.89
C THR A 142 -4.30 -0.71 -9.00
N THR A 143 -5.07 -1.79 -8.80
CA THR A 143 -6.28 -1.74 -7.98
C THR A 143 -5.97 -1.37 -6.54
N LYS A 144 -4.96 -2.00 -5.93
CA LYS A 144 -4.57 -1.67 -4.55
C LYS A 144 -4.13 -0.21 -4.39
N TRP A 145 -3.35 0.31 -5.36
CA TRP A 145 -2.92 1.71 -5.36
C TRP A 145 -4.09 2.67 -5.47
N VAL A 146 -5.04 2.41 -6.37
CA VAL A 146 -6.26 3.24 -6.53
C VAL A 146 -7.07 3.25 -5.23
N LEU A 147 -7.29 2.09 -4.63
CA LEU A 147 -8.07 1.96 -3.40
C LEU A 147 -7.36 2.61 -2.20
N GLY A 148 -6.07 2.34 -2.01
CA GLY A 148 -5.28 2.86 -0.89
C GLY A 148 -5.07 4.37 -0.97
N LEU A 149 -4.57 4.86 -2.12
CA LEU A 149 -4.34 6.29 -2.34
C LEU A 149 -5.64 7.07 -2.41
N GLY A 150 -6.69 6.51 -3.00
CA GLY A 150 -8.01 7.14 -3.04
C GLY A 150 -8.58 7.35 -1.64
N ALA A 151 -8.52 6.31 -0.78
CA ALA A 151 -8.93 6.44 0.61
C ALA A 151 -8.08 7.45 1.38
N PHE A 152 -6.76 7.42 1.21
CA PHE A 152 -5.83 8.35 1.85
C PHE A 152 -6.11 9.79 1.43
N ALA A 153 -6.22 10.06 0.13
CA ALA A 153 -6.49 11.40 -0.39
C ALA A 153 -7.83 11.96 0.11
N TYR A 154 -8.87 11.12 0.15
CA TYR A 154 -10.17 11.51 0.71
C TYR A 154 -10.06 11.93 2.19
N LEU A 155 -9.34 11.14 3.00
CA LEU A 155 -9.15 11.43 4.43
C LEU A 155 -8.35 12.71 4.64
N VAL A 156 -7.24 12.90 3.92
CA VAL A 156 -6.44 14.13 4.00
C VAL A 156 -7.30 15.35 3.66
N GLN A 157 -8.03 15.29 2.54
CA GLN A 157 -8.91 16.39 2.15
C GLN A 157 -10.02 16.64 3.21
N GLY A 158 -10.59 15.56 3.77
CA GLY A 158 -11.61 15.66 4.81
C GLY A 158 -11.09 16.36 6.08
N PHE A 159 -9.93 15.94 6.58
CA PHE A 159 -9.32 16.58 7.75
C PHE A 159 -8.91 18.02 7.49
N VAL A 160 -8.33 18.32 6.33
CA VAL A 160 -8.00 19.71 5.94
C VAL A 160 -9.25 20.60 5.98
N ARG A 161 -10.37 20.11 5.44
CA ARG A 161 -11.64 20.87 5.47
C ARG A 161 -12.19 21.07 6.89
N VAL A 162 -12.03 20.07 7.76
CA VAL A 162 -12.44 20.20 9.17
C VAL A 162 -11.59 21.24 9.87
N TRP A 163 -10.26 21.20 9.72
CA TRP A 163 -9.37 22.14 10.40
C TRP A 163 -9.43 23.57 9.83
N ALA A 164 -9.70 23.73 8.53
CA ALA A 164 -9.87 25.05 7.93
C ALA A 164 -11.15 25.78 8.37
N ARG A 165 -12.07 25.12 9.08
CA ARG A 165 -13.31 25.70 9.60
C ARG A 165 -13.20 26.15 11.07
N HIS A 166 -12.06 25.88 11.71
CA HIS A 166 -11.73 26.27 13.08
C HIS A 166 -10.60 27.30 13.10
#